data_7d55e220607e150e9074c5f29f679d26
#
_entry.id   7d55e220607e150e9074c5f29f679d26
#
_cell.length_a   1.000
_cell.length_b   1.000
_cell.length_c   1.000
_cell.angle_alpha   90.00
_cell.angle_beta   90.00
_cell.angle_gamma   90.00
#
_symmetry.space_group_name_H-M   'P 1'
#
loop_
_entity.id
_entity.type
_entity.pdbx_description
1 polymer ?
#
loop_
_entity_poly.entity_id
_entity_poly.type
_entity_poly.pdbx_seq_one_letter_code
_entity_poly.pdbx_strand_id
1 'polypeptide(L)'
;IQMTDFKQKLRGFFSDSSLFRRIYIIDLFFTNIAFLQIPAYVLLVFLFIWGVCLSVYNQRHNNTFFKLRFGIWIGAFLAVTVFTMLINFSQTFLYSLLMLLHVVMCFFLFYGMHTEPEFDYRIELYHIAKFIMYATTVMNIIGITCLMFGFKFEWYWIKFTVYENRFTGCYDNPNLLGFISVVSIFCCHILSKGHFMRRIAEKIPEPGISKIWIVACLATNAFSLILCDSNASL
;
A
#
# COMPACT_ATOMS: atom_id res chain seq x y z
N ILE A 1 -30.81 4.16 -22.58
CA ILE A 1 -29.70 3.25 -22.91
C ILE A 1 -28.39 3.75 -22.27
N GLN A 2 -28.03 5.05 -22.35
CA GLN A 2 -26.79 5.58 -21.76
C GLN A 2 -26.73 5.49 -20.22
N MET A 3 -27.85 5.67 -19.52
CA MET A 3 -27.88 5.67 -18.04
C MET A 3 -27.74 4.27 -17.42
N THR A 4 -28.14 3.23 -18.13
CA THR A 4 -27.94 1.81 -17.74
C THR A 4 -26.49 1.39 -17.90
N ASP A 5 -25.83 1.79 -18.98
CA ASP A 5 -24.40 1.51 -19.24
C ASP A 5 -23.49 2.19 -18.20
N PHE A 6 -23.76 3.44 -17.84
CA PHE A 6 -23.03 4.16 -16.80
C PHE A 6 -23.17 3.49 -15.42
N LYS A 7 -24.38 3.09 -15.03
CA LYS A 7 -24.62 2.39 -13.75
C LYS A 7 -23.90 1.04 -13.71
N GLN A 8 -23.85 0.33 -14.83
CA GLN A 8 -23.17 -0.96 -14.92
C GLN A 8 -21.65 -0.80 -14.83
N LYS A 9 -21.08 0.19 -15.50
CA LYS A 9 -19.64 0.54 -15.38
C LYS A 9 -19.26 0.96 -13.97
N LEU A 10 -20.09 1.79 -13.34
CA LEU A 10 -19.87 2.23 -11.96
C LEU A 10 -19.93 1.05 -10.98
N ARG A 11 -20.90 0.15 -11.16
CA ARG A 11 -20.99 -1.07 -10.35
C ARG A 11 -19.77 -1.97 -10.55
N GLY A 12 -19.33 -2.16 -11.80
CA GLY A 12 -18.10 -2.91 -12.11
C GLY A 12 -16.89 -2.33 -11.40
N PHE A 13 -16.71 -1.02 -11.43
CA PHE A 13 -15.62 -0.32 -10.76
C PHE A 13 -15.61 -0.56 -9.25
N PHE A 14 -16.75 -0.39 -8.58
CA PHE A 14 -16.83 -0.55 -7.12
C PHE A 14 -16.83 -2.00 -6.64
N SER A 15 -17.10 -2.97 -7.52
CA SER A 15 -17.01 -4.41 -7.19
C SER A 15 -15.65 -5.04 -7.49
N ASP A 16 -14.70 -4.28 -8.07
CA ASP A 16 -13.36 -4.77 -8.41
C ASP A 16 -12.43 -4.71 -7.19
N SER A 17 -12.19 -5.88 -6.59
CA SER A 17 -11.30 -6.03 -5.43
C SER A 17 -9.82 -5.80 -5.78
N SER A 18 -9.40 -6.12 -7.03
CA SER A 18 -8.03 -5.89 -7.50
C SER A 18 -7.74 -4.40 -7.61
N LEU A 19 -8.66 -3.65 -8.22
CA LEU A 19 -8.57 -2.20 -8.33
C LEU A 19 -8.53 -1.55 -6.93
N PHE A 20 -9.42 -1.99 -6.03
CA PHE A 20 -9.43 -1.50 -4.64
C PHE A 20 -8.08 -1.71 -3.97
N ARG A 21 -7.51 -2.91 -4.00
CA ARG A 21 -6.22 -3.22 -3.36
C ARG A 21 -5.10 -2.32 -3.89
N ARG A 22 -5.05 -2.10 -5.20
CA ARG A 22 -4.03 -1.22 -5.81
C ARG A 22 -4.18 0.23 -5.35
N ILE A 23 -5.39 0.78 -5.40
CA ILE A 23 -5.64 2.15 -4.95
C ILE A 23 -5.34 2.30 -3.46
N TYR A 24 -5.72 1.33 -2.64
CA TYR A 24 -5.46 1.34 -1.21
C TYR A 24 -3.97 1.34 -0.88
N ILE A 25 -3.16 0.51 -1.56
CA ILE A 25 -1.70 0.49 -1.36
C ILE A 25 -1.05 1.80 -1.85
N ILE A 26 -1.53 2.35 -2.96
CA ILE A 26 -1.08 3.65 -3.48
C ILE A 26 -1.37 4.75 -2.46
N ASP A 27 -2.56 4.76 -1.89
CA ASP A 27 -2.95 5.76 -0.89
C ASP A 27 -2.13 5.61 0.41
N LEU A 28 -1.96 4.38 0.91
CA LEU A 28 -1.08 4.12 2.06
C LEU A 28 0.37 4.57 1.81
N PHE A 29 0.87 4.49 0.59
CA PHE A 29 2.16 5.05 0.24
C PHE A 29 2.14 6.58 0.38
N PHE A 30 1.10 7.25 -0.11
CA PHE A 30 0.97 8.69 -0.05
C PHE A 30 0.73 9.25 1.35
N THR A 31 0.10 8.49 2.26
CA THR A 31 -0.02 8.90 3.68
C THR A 31 1.34 9.08 4.38
N ASN A 32 2.39 8.50 3.82
CA ASN A 32 3.75 8.56 4.35
C ASN A 32 4.62 9.66 3.70
N ILE A 33 4.07 10.39 2.73
CA ILE A 33 4.74 11.51 2.07
C ILE A 33 4.29 12.81 2.74
N ALA A 34 5.22 13.54 3.33
CA ALA A 34 4.95 14.67 4.20
C ALA A 34 3.94 15.69 3.65
N PHE A 35 4.06 16.05 2.36
CA PHE A 35 3.18 17.04 1.72
C PHE A 35 1.88 16.46 1.15
N LEU A 36 1.73 15.13 1.09
CA LEU A 36 0.53 14.44 0.61
C LEU A 36 -0.31 13.83 1.73
N GLN A 37 0.13 13.89 2.97
CA GLN A 37 -0.54 13.25 4.11
C GLN A 37 -2.02 13.65 4.22
N ILE A 38 -2.33 14.96 4.22
CA ILE A 38 -3.70 15.44 4.42
C ILE A 38 -4.64 14.92 3.34
N PRO A 39 -4.39 15.12 2.02
CA PRO A 39 -5.26 14.57 0.99
C PRO A 39 -5.34 13.05 1.00
N ALA A 40 -4.24 12.35 1.32
CA ALA A 40 -4.24 10.89 1.44
C ALA A 40 -5.11 10.41 2.62
N TYR A 41 -5.04 11.04 3.79
CA TYR A 41 -5.94 10.67 4.90
C TYR A 41 -7.42 10.91 4.56
N VAL A 42 -7.75 11.95 3.82
CA VAL A 42 -9.13 12.17 3.34
C VAL A 42 -9.55 11.05 2.40
N LEU A 43 -8.69 10.67 1.46
CA LEU A 43 -8.95 9.55 0.54
C LEU A 43 -9.07 8.23 1.29
N LEU A 44 -8.24 8.00 2.31
CA LEU A 44 -8.26 6.78 3.14
C LEU A 44 -9.62 6.56 3.82
N VAL A 45 -10.31 7.63 4.23
CA VAL A 45 -11.67 7.51 4.78
C VAL A 45 -12.65 6.96 3.73
N PHE A 46 -12.60 7.45 2.50
CA PHE A 46 -13.44 6.93 1.40
C PHE A 46 -13.09 5.48 1.05
N LEU A 47 -11.79 5.17 1.00
CA LEU A 47 -11.31 3.81 0.76
C LEU A 47 -11.73 2.85 1.87
N PHE A 48 -11.73 3.30 3.12
CA PHE A 48 -12.22 2.51 4.24
C PHE A 48 -13.70 2.14 4.06
N ILE A 49 -14.56 3.10 3.74
CA ILE A 49 -15.99 2.87 3.49
C ILE A 49 -16.17 1.91 2.30
N TRP A 50 -15.46 2.17 1.20
CA TRP A 50 -15.49 1.27 0.03
C TRP A 50 -15.03 -0.14 0.38
N GLY A 51 -13.92 -0.30 1.13
CA GLY A 51 -13.39 -1.60 1.54
C GLY A 51 -14.35 -2.40 2.41
N VAL A 52 -15.06 -1.74 3.35
CA VAL A 52 -16.08 -2.39 4.16
C VAL A 52 -17.26 -2.86 3.29
N CYS A 53 -17.77 -2.00 2.41
CA CYS A 53 -18.84 -2.36 1.47
C CYS A 53 -18.43 -3.52 0.55
N LEU A 54 -17.21 -3.49 0.04
CA LEU A 54 -16.66 -4.53 -0.83
C LEU A 54 -16.46 -5.85 -0.09
N SER A 55 -16.03 -5.82 1.18
CA SER A 55 -15.92 -7.02 2.03
C SER A 55 -17.28 -7.69 2.22
N VAL A 56 -18.34 -6.91 2.48
CA VAL A 56 -19.72 -7.41 2.58
C VAL A 56 -20.20 -7.97 1.24
N TYR A 57 -19.89 -7.30 0.14
CA TYR A 57 -20.23 -7.76 -1.20
C TYR A 57 -19.56 -9.11 -1.51
N ASN A 58 -18.25 -9.23 -1.28
CA ASN A 58 -17.49 -10.46 -1.50
C ASN A 58 -17.97 -11.61 -0.60
N GLN A 59 -18.32 -11.30 0.65
CA GLN A 59 -18.91 -12.32 1.53
C GLN A 59 -20.22 -12.87 0.99
N ARG A 60 -21.09 -12.01 0.45
CA ARG A 60 -22.41 -12.43 -0.07
C ARG A 60 -22.30 -13.19 -1.39
N HIS A 61 -21.35 -12.84 -2.26
CA HIS A 61 -21.26 -13.43 -3.61
C HIS A 61 -20.28 -14.60 -3.68
N ASN A 62 -19.17 -14.53 -2.95
CA ASN A 62 -18.09 -15.52 -3.03
C ASN A 62 -17.99 -16.42 -1.80
N ASN A 63 -18.76 -16.15 -0.73
CA ASN A 63 -18.63 -16.83 0.57
C ASN A 63 -17.17 -16.81 1.06
N THR A 64 -16.50 -15.69 0.95
CA THR A 64 -15.07 -15.52 1.17
C THR A 64 -14.63 -16.09 2.52
N PHE A 65 -15.31 -15.76 3.62
CA PHE A 65 -14.95 -16.22 4.96
C PHE A 65 -14.84 -17.74 5.07
N PHE A 66 -15.80 -18.49 4.48
CA PHE A 66 -15.82 -19.95 4.55
C PHE A 66 -14.76 -20.60 3.64
N LYS A 67 -14.24 -19.88 2.67
CA LYS A 67 -13.17 -20.32 1.77
C LYS A 67 -11.78 -19.90 2.25
N LEU A 68 -11.69 -19.04 3.28
CA LEU A 68 -10.41 -18.59 3.81
C LEU A 68 -9.64 -19.77 4.41
N ARG A 69 -8.39 -19.90 3.99
CA ARG A 69 -7.44 -20.77 4.68
C ARG A 69 -7.29 -20.25 6.12
N PHE A 70 -7.38 -21.09 7.10
CA PHE A 70 -7.40 -20.72 8.52
C PHE A 70 -8.57 -19.82 8.96
N GLY A 71 -9.71 -19.83 8.25
CA GLY A 71 -10.87 -18.99 8.56
C GLY A 71 -11.38 -19.18 10.01
N ILE A 72 -11.33 -20.40 10.56
CA ILE A 72 -11.71 -20.67 11.97
C ILE A 72 -10.79 -19.90 12.94
N TRP A 73 -9.49 -19.90 12.70
CA TRP A 73 -8.53 -19.17 13.56
C TRP A 73 -8.68 -17.66 13.44
N ILE A 74 -8.93 -17.16 12.23
CA ILE A 74 -9.26 -15.74 12.00
C ILE A 74 -10.54 -15.38 12.75
N GLY A 75 -11.57 -16.22 12.66
CA GLY A 75 -12.82 -16.03 13.39
C GLY A 75 -12.62 -16.01 14.91
N ALA A 76 -11.84 -16.93 15.44
CA ALA A 76 -11.49 -16.98 16.87
C ALA A 76 -10.72 -15.71 17.30
N PHE A 77 -9.74 -15.28 16.51
CA PHE A 77 -9.01 -14.05 16.78
C PHE A 77 -9.93 -12.81 16.80
N LEU A 78 -10.82 -12.68 15.82
CA LEU A 78 -11.79 -11.58 15.75
C LEU A 78 -12.76 -11.62 16.93
N ALA A 79 -13.25 -12.83 17.32
CA ALA A 79 -14.13 -13.00 18.46
C ALA A 79 -13.45 -12.55 19.78
N VAL A 80 -12.21 -12.96 20.01
CA VAL A 80 -11.43 -12.53 21.18
C VAL A 80 -11.21 -11.02 21.15
N THR A 81 -10.91 -10.43 20.01
CA THR A 81 -10.72 -8.98 19.87
C THR A 81 -12.00 -8.22 20.21
N VAL A 82 -13.16 -8.66 19.70
CA VAL A 82 -14.47 -8.06 20.02
C VAL A 82 -14.76 -8.19 21.50
N PHE A 83 -14.55 -9.38 22.09
CA PHE A 83 -14.77 -9.60 23.51
C PHE A 83 -13.88 -8.70 24.38
N THR A 84 -12.60 -8.57 24.03
CA THR A 84 -11.66 -7.67 24.72
C THR A 84 -12.11 -6.21 24.63
N MET A 85 -12.61 -5.78 23.46
CA MET A 85 -13.16 -4.43 23.29
C MET A 85 -14.38 -4.17 24.17
N LEU A 86 -15.27 -5.17 24.32
CA LEU A 86 -16.48 -5.03 25.11
C LEU A 86 -16.17 -4.96 26.61
N ILE A 87 -15.20 -5.76 27.10
CA ILE A 87 -14.76 -5.72 28.50
C ILE A 87 -14.05 -4.41 28.81
N ASN A 88 -13.18 -3.95 27.91
CA ASN A 88 -12.40 -2.73 28.09
C ASN A 88 -13.09 -1.51 27.43
N PHE A 89 -14.40 -1.41 27.61
CA PHE A 89 -15.17 -0.29 27.07
C PHE A 89 -14.67 1.03 27.68
N SER A 90 -14.02 1.85 26.86
CA SER A 90 -13.36 3.08 27.27
C SER A 90 -13.60 4.21 26.27
N GLN A 91 -13.05 5.39 26.55
CA GLN A 91 -13.09 6.53 25.63
C GLN A 91 -12.47 6.22 24.27
N THR A 92 -11.59 5.21 24.17
CA THR A 92 -10.96 4.77 22.92
C THR A 92 -11.77 3.73 22.15
N PHE A 93 -12.98 3.41 22.58
CA PHE A 93 -13.83 2.38 21.96
C PHE A 93 -14.04 2.60 20.46
N LEU A 94 -14.34 3.83 20.05
CA LEU A 94 -14.53 4.17 18.63
C LEU A 94 -13.27 3.89 17.81
N TYR A 95 -12.10 4.27 18.33
CA TYR A 95 -10.83 3.99 17.67
C TYR A 95 -10.58 2.49 17.56
N SER A 96 -10.82 1.73 18.61
CA SER A 96 -10.68 0.28 18.62
C SER A 96 -11.64 -0.40 17.62
N LEU A 97 -12.86 0.11 17.51
CA LEU A 97 -13.84 -0.36 16.51
C LEU A 97 -13.37 -0.09 15.07
N LEU A 98 -12.86 1.10 14.79
CA LEU A 98 -12.30 1.44 13.48
C LEU A 98 -11.10 0.54 13.13
N MET A 99 -10.22 0.27 14.10
CA MET A 99 -9.10 -0.65 13.91
C MET A 99 -9.57 -2.08 13.66
N LEU A 100 -10.59 -2.56 14.38
CA LEU A 100 -11.17 -3.87 14.14
C LEU A 100 -11.75 -3.98 12.73
N LEU A 101 -12.52 -2.99 12.30
CA LEU A 101 -13.09 -2.95 10.93
C LEU A 101 -11.98 -2.94 9.87
N HIS A 102 -10.89 -2.20 10.12
CA HIS A 102 -9.73 -2.20 9.25
C HIS A 102 -9.07 -3.58 9.14
N VAL A 103 -8.88 -4.25 10.27
CA VAL A 103 -8.32 -5.62 10.31
C VAL A 103 -9.23 -6.61 9.58
N VAL A 104 -10.56 -6.53 9.80
CA VAL A 104 -11.55 -7.35 9.08
C VAL A 104 -11.45 -7.12 7.58
N MET A 105 -11.42 -5.86 7.14
CA MET A 105 -11.24 -5.50 5.73
C MET A 105 -9.96 -6.10 5.15
N CYS A 106 -8.84 -6.01 5.86
CA CYS A 106 -7.58 -6.61 5.43
C CYS A 106 -7.68 -8.14 5.27
N PHE A 107 -8.33 -8.84 6.21
CA PHE A 107 -8.54 -10.27 6.06
C PHE A 107 -9.42 -10.64 4.87
N PHE A 108 -10.47 -9.89 4.59
CA PHE A 108 -11.37 -10.19 3.49
C PHE A 108 -10.80 -9.81 2.12
N LEU A 109 -10.12 -8.68 2.00
CA LEU A 109 -9.71 -8.13 0.70
C LEU A 109 -8.26 -8.45 0.33
N PHE A 110 -7.36 -8.54 1.31
CA PHE A 110 -5.95 -8.85 1.03
C PHE A 110 -5.62 -10.31 1.30
N TYR A 111 -5.94 -10.84 2.47
CA TYR A 111 -5.70 -12.26 2.74
C TYR A 111 -6.68 -13.15 1.97
N GLY A 112 -7.94 -12.72 1.80
CA GLY A 112 -9.00 -13.45 1.09
C GLY A 112 -8.87 -13.45 -0.44
N MET A 113 -7.93 -12.72 -1.03
CA MET A 113 -7.77 -12.58 -2.48
C MET A 113 -7.68 -13.92 -3.23
N HIS A 114 -7.11 -14.96 -2.61
CA HIS A 114 -7.02 -16.30 -3.21
C HIS A 114 -8.38 -16.99 -3.41
N THR A 115 -9.45 -16.48 -2.82
CA THR A 115 -10.81 -17.01 -3.00
C THR A 115 -11.53 -16.41 -4.23
N GLU A 116 -10.93 -15.39 -4.84
CA GLU A 116 -11.48 -14.74 -6.04
C GLU A 116 -11.25 -15.62 -7.27
N PRO A 117 -12.26 -15.82 -8.15
CA PRO A 117 -12.16 -16.77 -9.26
C PRO A 117 -11.08 -16.44 -10.30
N GLU A 118 -10.82 -15.14 -10.53
CA GLU A 118 -9.89 -14.64 -11.56
C GLU A 118 -8.60 -14.07 -10.97
N PHE A 119 -8.32 -14.35 -9.69
CA PHE A 119 -7.17 -13.77 -9.03
C PHE A 119 -5.84 -14.35 -9.53
N ASP A 120 -4.95 -13.49 -9.98
CA ASP A 120 -3.56 -13.84 -10.28
C ASP A 120 -2.60 -12.98 -9.43
N TYR A 121 -2.02 -13.60 -8.40
CA TYR A 121 -1.09 -12.94 -7.49
C TYR A 121 0.15 -12.34 -8.19
N ARG A 122 0.55 -12.88 -9.36
CA ARG A 122 1.72 -12.39 -10.09
C ARG A 122 1.43 -11.05 -10.74
N ILE A 123 0.23 -10.90 -11.32
CA ILE A 123 -0.23 -9.65 -11.93
C ILE A 123 -0.36 -8.56 -10.85
N GLU A 124 -0.97 -8.90 -9.72
CA GLU A 124 -1.09 -7.97 -8.58
C GLU A 124 0.29 -7.53 -8.09
N LEU A 125 1.17 -8.51 -7.80
CA LEU A 125 2.53 -8.24 -7.35
C LEU A 125 3.30 -7.38 -8.36
N TYR A 126 3.16 -7.64 -9.67
CA TYR A 126 3.80 -6.84 -10.71
C TYR A 126 3.38 -5.37 -10.65
N HIS A 127 2.07 -5.08 -10.59
CA HIS A 127 1.58 -3.71 -10.56
C HIS A 127 2.00 -2.98 -9.29
N ILE A 128 1.88 -3.63 -8.13
CA ILE A 128 2.28 -3.06 -6.83
C ILE A 128 3.79 -2.82 -6.79
N ALA A 129 4.59 -3.81 -7.16
CA ALA A 129 6.05 -3.70 -7.15
C ALA A 129 6.54 -2.61 -8.13
N LYS A 130 5.94 -2.53 -9.31
CA LYS A 130 6.23 -1.49 -10.30
C LYS A 130 5.91 -0.10 -9.76
N PHE A 131 4.74 0.07 -9.14
CA PHE A 131 4.36 1.33 -8.51
C PHE A 131 5.35 1.73 -7.41
N ILE A 132 5.62 0.84 -6.44
CA ILE A 132 6.54 1.12 -5.33
C ILE A 132 7.92 1.50 -5.85
N MET A 133 8.47 0.72 -6.79
CA MET A 133 9.77 1.01 -7.38
C MET A 133 9.83 2.40 -8.01
N TYR A 134 8.87 2.76 -8.86
CA TYR A 134 8.87 4.07 -9.53
C TYR A 134 8.60 5.22 -8.55
N ALA A 135 7.57 5.09 -7.72
CA ALA A 135 7.18 6.14 -6.78
C ALA A 135 8.30 6.44 -5.78
N THR A 136 8.91 5.40 -5.17
CA THR A 136 10.02 5.58 -4.23
C THR A 136 11.24 6.19 -4.92
N THR A 137 11.58 5.74 -6.12
CA THR A 137 12.72 6.28 -6.88
C THR A 137 12.53 7.76 -7.16
N VAL A 138 11.36 8.17 -7.64
CA VAL A 138 11.04 9.58 -7.90
C VAL A 138 11.09 10.42 -6.62
N MET A 139 10.48 9.94 -5.53
CA MET A 139 10.48 10.66 -4.25
C MET A 139 11.90 10.78 -3.66
N ASN A 140 12.73 9.75 -3.79
CA ASN A 140 14.10 9.80 -3.35
C ASN A 140 14.95 10.77 -4.20
N ILE A 141 14.74 10.82 -5.52
CA ILE A 141 15.41 11.81 -6.39
C ILE A 141 15.02 13.22 -5.96
N ILE A 142 13.72 13.48 -5.73
CA ILE A 142 13.24 14.80 -5.27
C ILE A 142 13.88 15.14 -3.91
N GLY A 143 13.84 14.24 -2.94
CA GLY A 143 14.41 14.45 -1.61
C GLY A 143 15.92 14.74 -1.65
N ILE A 144 16.70 13.94 -2.41
CA ILE A 144 18.14 14.13 -2.59
C ILE A 144 18.42 15.47 -3.27
N THR A 145 17.66 15.81 -4.29
CA THR A 145 17.80 17.10 -4.99
C THR A 145 17.54 18.27 -4.04
N CYS A 146 16.49 18.21 -3.24
CA CYS A 146 16.20 19.21 -2.22
C CYS A 146 17.35 19.34 -1.19
N LEU A 147 17.93 18.20 -0.77
CA LEU A 147 19.08 18.20 0.12
C LEU A 147 20.30 18.92 -0.49
N MET A 148 20.60 18.63 -1.76
CA MET A 148 21.73 19.24 -2.49
C MET A 148 21.58 20.76 -2.63
N PHE A 149 20.38 21.27 -2.79
CA PHE A 149 20.09 22.69 -2.85
C PHE A 149 19.90 23.35 -1.47
N GLY A 150 20.09 22.60 -0.39
CA GLY A 150 19.92 23.10 0.97
C GLY A 150 18.46 23.41 1.33
N PHE A 151 17.51 22.92 0.54
CA PHE A 151 16.08 23.15 0.81
C PHE A 151 15.63 22.31 1.99
N LYS A 152 15.22 22.99 3.08
CA LYS A 152 14.65 22.39 4.28
C LYS A 152 13.33 23.07 4.57
N PHE A 153 12.30 22.27 4.86
CA PHE A 153 10.99 22.79 5.19
C PHE A 153 10.46 22.10 6.44
N GLU A 154 10.06 22.89 7.41
CA GLU A 154 9.40 22.42 8.64
C GLU A 154 8.21 23.32 8.93
N TRP A 155 7.01 22.74 8.96
CA TRP A 155 5.77 23.45 9.27
C TRP A 155 4.85 22.53 10.09
N TYR A 156 4.68 22.84 11.35
CA TYR A 156 3.97 22.00 12.32
C TYR A 156 4.51 20.56 12.30
N TRP A 157 3.66 19.61 11.84
CA TRP A 157 4.02 18.18 11.73
C TRP A 157 4.64 17.80 10.37
N ILE A 158 4.63 18.69 9.39
CA ILE A 158 5.21 18.44 8.08
C ILE A 158 6.69 18.76 8.13
N LYS A 159 7.53 17.73 8.01
CA LYS A 159 8.99 17.86 7.98
C LYS A 159 9.49 17.29 6.67
N PHE A 160 10.30 18.06 5.97
CA PHE A 160 10.77 17.73 4.63
C PHE A 160 12.27 17.88 4.53
N THR A 161 12.93 16.92 3.91
CA THR A 161 14.36 16.79 3.66
C THR A 161 15.17 16.33 4.86
N VAL A 162 15.08 16.98 6.04
CA VAL A 162 15.87 16.66 7.23
C VAL A 162 15.01 16.75 8.48
N TYR A 163 15.09 15.74 9.33
CA TYR A 163 14.48 15.70 10.66
C TYR A 163 15.49 15.17 11.68
N GLU A 164 15.68 15.85 12.80
CA GLU A 164 16.64 15.50 13.86
C GLU A 164 18.04 15.18 13.33
N ASN A 165 18.54 16.03 12.41
CA ASN A 165 19.82 15.88 11.72
C ASN A 165 19.94 14.62 10.83
N ARG A 166 18.85 13.92 10.55
CA ARG A 166 18.81 12.77 9.66
C ARG A 166 18.01 13.07 8.40
N PHE A 167 18.42 12.49 7.29
CA PHE A 167 17.73 12.66 6.03
C PHE A 167 16.39 11.89 6.02
N THR A 168 15.31 12.60 5.75
CA THR A 168 13.96 12.03 5.59
C THR A 168 13.48 12.05 4.14
N GLY A 169 14.12 12.87 3.30
CA GLY A 169 13.65 13.11 1.94
C GLY A 169 12.23 13.69 1.91
N CYS A 170 11.35 13.05 1.18
CA CYS A 170 9.94 13.42 1.10
C CYS A 170 9.05 12.74 2.17
N TYR A 171 9.61 11.86 3.01
CA TYR A 171 8.86 11.06 3.96
C TYR A 171 8.79 11.72 5.34
N ASP A 172 7.86 11.23 6.15
CA ASP A 172 7.56 11.78 7.47
C ASP A 172 8.71 11.58 8.47
N ASN A 173 9.43 10.45 8.36
CA ASN A 173 10.58 10.17 9.23
C ASN A 173 11.66 9.32 8.53
N PRO A 174 12.92 9.33 9.04
CA PRO A 174 14.04 8.64 8.42
C PRO A 174 13.91 7.11 8.46
N ASN A 175 13.27 6.53 9.49
CA ASN A 175 13.08 5.08 9.56
C ASN A 175 12.11 4.59 8.48
N LEU A 176 11.09 5.38 8.18
CA LEU A 176 10.15 5.09 7.11
C LEU A 176 10.81 5.19 5.74
N LEU A 177 11.64 6.22 5.51
CA LEU A 177 12.46 6.32 4.30
C LEU A 177 13.34 5.07 4.12
N GLY A 178 14.03 4.65 5.18
CA GLY A 178 14.85 3.43 5.17
C GLY A 178 14.03 2.20 4.81
N PHE A 179 12.92 1.96 5.50
CA PHE A 179 12.04 0.82 5.26
C PHE A 179 11.53 0.79 3.80
N ILE A 180 10.98 1.90 3.31
CA ILE A 180 10.43 1.98 1.94
C ILE A 180 11.54 1.81 0.90
N SER A 181 12.76 2.34 1.15
CA SER A 181 13.90 2.15 0.26
C SER A 181 14.32 0.68 0.15
N VAL A 182 14.35 -0.06 1.26
CA VAL A 182 14.59 -1.52 1.26
C VAL A 182 13.51 -2.25 0.47
N VAL A 183 12.24 -1.96 0.73
CA VAL A 183 11.10 -2.56 0.01
C VAL A 183 11.21 -2.27 -1.50
N SER A 184 11.60 -1.05 -1.88
CA SER A 184 11.78 -0.65 -3.29
C SER A 184 12.90 -1.45 -3.96
N ILE A 185 14.02 -1.69 -3.27
CA ILE A 185 15.12 -2.54 -3.76
C ILE A 185 14.63 -3.98 -3.99
N PHE A 186 13.87 -4.55 -3.05
CA PHE A 186 13.27 -5.88 -3.23
C PHE A 186 12.29 -5.93 -4.41
N CYS A 187 11.44 -4.91 -4.58
CA CYS A 187 10.56 -4.79 -5.73
C CYS A 187 11.36 -4.74 -7.05
N CYS A 188 12.42 -3.95 -7.10
CA CYS A 188 13.34 -3.87 -8.24
C CYS A 188 13.97 -5.24 -8.54
N HIS A 189 14.41 -5.96 -7.51
CA HIS A 189 14.97 -7.30 -7.68
C HIS A 189 13.96 -8.30 -8.24
N ILE A 190 12.72 -8.34 -7.73
CA ILE A 190 11.65 -9.19 -8.25
C ILE A 190 11.37 -8.88 -9.73
N LEU A 191 11.24 -7.61 -10.06
CA LEU A 191 10.95 -7.14 -11.41
C LEU A 191 12.11 -7.35 -12.40
N SER A 192 13.34 -7.50 -11.92
CA SER A 192 14.52 -7.82 -12.73
C SER A 192 14.65 -9.32 -13.05
N LYS A 193 13.91 -10.21 -12.35
CA LYS A 193 13.98 -11.67 -12.57
C LYS A 193 13.32 -12.06 -13.90
N GLY A 194 14.12 -12.50 -14.84
CA GLY A 194 13.66 -12.90 -16.18
C GLY A 194 12.59 -13.99 -16.20
N HIS A 195 12.64 -14.93 -15.25
CA HIS A 195 11.61 -15.97 -15.11
C HIS A 195 10.25 -15.39 -14.66
N PHE A 196 10.24 -14.46 -13.72
CA PHE A 196 9.03 -13.77 -13.28
C PHE A 196 8.43 -12.94 -14.43
N MET A 197 9.27 -12.14 -15.10
CA MET A 197 8.85 -11.27 -16.20
C MET A 197 8.36 -12.07 -17.43
N ARG A 198 8.92 -13.23 -17.72
CA ARG A 198 8.45 -14.11 -18.81
C ARG A 198 7.00 -14.54 -18.59
N ARG A 199 6.66 -14.96 -17.35
CA ARG A 199 5.28 -15.37 -17.01
C ARG A 199 4.28 -14.21 -17.01
N ILE A 200 4.76 -13.00 -16.73
CA ILE A 200 3.92 -11.79 -16.81
C ILE A 200 3.69 -11.42 -18.29
N ALA A 201 4.70 -11.57 -19.16
CA ALA A 201 4.62 -11.27 -20.59
C ALA A 201 3.57 -12.12 -21.33
N GLU A 202 3.24 -13.30 -20.81
CA GLU A 202 2.16 -14.14 -21.34
C GLU A 202 0.77 -13.52 -21.15
N LYS A 203 0.60 -12.61 -20.20
CA LYS A 203 -0.68 -12.06 -19.76
C LYS A 203 -0.81 -10.55 -19.94
N ILE A 204 0.28 -9.82 -19.92
CA ILE A 204 0.32 -8.37 -20.02
C ILE A 204 1.18 -7.98 -21.22
N PRO A 205 0.65 -7.22 -22.19
CA PRO A 205 1.46 -6.62 -23.23
C PRO A 205 2.44 -5.61 -22.62
N GLU A 206 3.70 -5.65 -23.01
CA GLU A 206 4.77 -4.75 -22.57
C GLU A 206 5.11 -4.82 -21.06
N PRO A 207 5.53 -5.96 -20.52
CA PRO A 207 5.91 -6.06 -19.11
C PRO A 207 7.29 -5.43 -18.80
N GLY A 208 7.90 -4.71 -19.76
CA GLY A 208 9.27 -4.25 -19.68
C GLY A 208 9.52 -3.15 -18.63
N ILE A 209 10.67 -3.24 -17.96
CA ILE A 209 11.23 -2.14 -17.17
C ILE A 209 12.55 -1.76 -17.79
N SER A 210 12.73 -0.48 -18.07
CA SER A 210 13.99 0.03 -18.60
C SER A 210 15.14 -0.22 -17.63
N LYS A 211 16.30 -0.64 -18.13
CA LYS A 211 17.53 -0.81 -17.35
C LYS A 211 17.94 0.46 -16.63
N ILE A 212 17.64 1.63 -17.21
CA ILE A 212 17.91 2.94 -16.60
C ILE A 212 17.12 3.07 -15.30
N TRP A 213 15.85 2.70 -15.27
CA TRP A 213 15.04 2.75 -14.05
C TRP A 213 15.51 1.75 -12.97
N ILE A 214 16.00 0.59 -13.36
CA ILE A 214 16.60 -0.38 -12.43
C ILE A 214 17.83 0.23 -11.76
N VAL A 215 18.75 0.81 -12.55
CA VAL A 215 19.95 1.45 -12.03
C VAL A 215 19.59 2.67 -11.17
N ALA A 216 18.68 3.52 -11.62
CA ALA A 216 18.21 4.67 -10.86
C ALA A 216 17.59 4.27 -9.51
N CYS A 217 16.74 3.24 -9.51
CA CYS A 217 16.15 2.70 -8.29
C CYS A 217 17.23 2.21 -7.31
N LEU A 218 18.15 1.38 -7.75
CA LEU A 218 19.21 0.85 -6.89
C LEU A 218 20.09 1.95 -6.34
N ALA A 219 20.54 2.88 -7.18
CA ALA A 219 21.42 3.98 -6.79
C ALA A 219 20.75 4.93 -5.79
N THR A 220 19.55 5.40 -6.09
CA THR A 220 18.85 6.37 -5.23
C THR A 220 18.42 5.78 -3.91
N ASN A 221 17.93 4.52 -3.91
CA ASN A 221 17.52 3.85 -2.67
C ASN A 221 18.72 3.50 -1.78
N ALA A 222 19.82 3.00 -2.36
CA ALA A 222 21.06 2.74 -1.61
C ALA A 222 21.64 4.03 -1.00
N PHE A 223 21.65 5.11 -1.76
CA PHE A 223 22.08 6.41 -1.27
C PHE A 223 21.18 6.96 -0.16
N SER A 224 19.85 6.83 -0.32
CA SER A 224 18.90 7.23 0.72
C SER A 224 19.07 6.41 2.02
N LEU A 225 19.40 5.12 1.93
CA LEU A 225 19.69 4.28 3.10
C LEU A 225 20.92 4.78 3.87
N ILE A 226 21.96 5.18 3.16
CA ILE A 226 23.17 5.75 3.78
C ILE A 226 22.83 7.08 4.46
N LEU A 227 22.09 7.95 3.78
CA LEU A 227 21.75 9.29 4.30
C LEU A 227 20.77 9.26 5.48
N CYS A 228 19.83 8.31 5.50
CA CYS A 228 18.81 8.28 6.56
C CYS A 228 19.36 7.77 7.89
N ASP A 229 20.52 7.12 7.90
CA ASP A 229 21.17 6.57 9.11
C ASP A 229 20.16 5.83 10.01
N SER A 230 19.37 4.97 9.38
CA SER A 230 18.31 4.23 10.06
C SER A 230 18.81 2.89 10.56
N ASN A 231 18.93 2.76 11.88
CA ASN A 231 19.30 1.47 12.51
C ASN A 231 18.27 0.37 12.22
N ALA A 232 17.03 0.72 11.84
CA ALA A 232 15.98 -0.24 11.49
C ALA A 232 16.15 -0.82 10.06
N SER A 233 17.00 -0.20 9.22
CA SER A 233 17.20 -0.57 7.82
C SER A 233 18.56 -1.19 7.53
N LEU A 234 19.46 -1.20 8.52
CA LEU A 234 20.74 -1.90 8.52
C LEU A 234 20.59 -3.27 9.18
#